data_6bfe846aff3e851df1e84164ea6a4097
#
_entry.id   6bfe846aff3e851df1e84164ea6a4097
#
_cell.length_a   1.000
_cell.length_b   1.000
_cell.length_c   1.000
_cell.angle_alpha   90.00
_cell.angle_beta   90.00
_cell.angle_gamma   90.00
#
_symmetry.space_group_name_H-M   'P 1'
#
loop_
_entity.id
_entity.type
_entity.pdbx_description
1 polymer ?
#
loop_
_entity_poly.entity_id
_entity_poly.type
_entity_poly.pdbx_seq_one_letter_code
_entity_poly.pdbx_strand_id
1 'polypeptide(L)'
;MTKKSKTLAALLAAGIIFTGGFYIHKLSDKNAELEVALSNQIEINQEKDISIEDLNNRLITMEDNLQERNQKIKELQESLEQINEQASRTMEVELTFYGATGELTASGTVPQVGRTVACNFLPMGTHVRINGHEYIVEDTGAMQGNVIDVFVHTEEEAEQLGRQSATMEIL
;
A
#
# COMPACT_ATOMS: atom_id res chain seq x y z
N MET A 1 -48.76 -89.05 18.06
CA MET A 1 -49.18 -87.73 17.53
C MET A 1 -50.36 -87.94 16.61
N THR A 2 -51.49 -87.31 16.89
CA THR A 2 -52.73 -87.45 16.10
C THR A 2 -52.57 -86.64 14.78
N LYS A 3 -53.31 -87.01 13.71
CA LYS A 3 -53.30 -86.34 12.40
C LYS A 3 -53.53 -84.80 12.51
N LYS A 4 -54.38 -84.39 13.49
CA LYS A 4 -54.67 -82.98 13.82
C LYS A 4 -53.43 -82.22 14.40
N SER A 5 -52.59 -82.89 15.17
CA SER A 5 -51.36 -82.28 15.75
C SER A 5 -50.28 -82.03 14.69
N LYS A 6 -50.19 -82.91 13.67
CA LYS A 6 -49.22 -82.68 12.54
C LYS A 6 -49.65 -81.56 11.62
N THR A 7 -50.98 -81.41 11.37
CA THR A 7 -51.53 -80.33 10.55
C THR A 7 -51.35 -78.96 11.22
N LEU A 8 -51.55 -78.85 12.52
CA LEU A 8 -51.37 -77.62 13.28
C LEU A 8 -49.90 -77.22 13.33
N ALA A 9 -48.99 -78.18 13.54
CA ALA A 9 -47.53 -77.88 13.50
C ALA A 9 -47.07 -77.42 12.10
N ALA A 10 -47.60 -78.00 11.02
CA ALA A 10 -47.30 -77.59 9.65
C ALA A 10 -47.81 -76.16 9.33
N LEU A 11 -49.03 -75.81 9.80
CA LEU A 11 -49.57 -74.46 9.63
C LEU A 11 -48.79 -73.38 10.40
N LEU A 12 -48.34 -73.69 11.61
CA LEU A 12 -47.51 -72.84 12.42
C LEU A 12 -46.13 -72.66 11.78
N ALA A 13 -45.51 -73.71 11.28
CA ALA A 13 -44.24 -73.63 10.56
C ALA A 13 -44.35 -72.81 9.25
N ALA A 14 -45.45 -73.02 8.49
CA ALA A 14 -45.72 -72.21 7.29
C ALA A 14 -45.92 -70.72 7.62
N GLY A 15 -46.63 -70.42 8.72
CA GLY A 15 -46.80 -69.05 9.21
C GLY A 15 -45.48 -68.39 9.60
N ILE A 16 -44.57 -69.07 10.27
CA ILE A 16 -43.24 -68.57 10.64
C ILE A 16 -42.40 -68.38 9.40
N ILE A 17 -42.40 -69.25 8.43
CA ILE A 17 -41.65 -69.09 7.17
C ILE A 17 -42.19 -67.93 6.38
N PHE A 18 -43.53 -67.74 6.26
CA PHE A 18 -44.14 -66.65 5.55
C PHE A 18 -43.85 -65.30 6.20
N THR A 19 -43.99 -65.14 7.51
CA THR A 19 -43.67 -63.93 8.25
C THR A 19 -42.18 -63.65 8.21
N GLY A 20 -41.32 -64.65 8.38
CA GLY A 20 -39.88 -64.52 8.26
C GLY A 20 -39.46 -64.04 6.85
N GLY A 21 -40.02 -64.60 5.79
CA GLY A 21 -39.80 -64.20 4.42
C GLY A 21 -40.21 -62.75 4.16
N PHE A 22 -41.36 -62.35 4.68
CA PHE A 22 -41.83 -60.95 4.59
C PHE A 22 -40.87 -59.92 5.27
N TYR A 23 -40.41 -60.32 6.48
CA TYR A 23 -39.42 -59.44 7.18
C TYR A 23 -38.06 -59.36 6.45
N ILE A 24 -37.59 -60.48 5.89
CA ILE A 24 -36.34 -60.49 5.09
C ILE A 24 -36.49 -59.61 3.85
N HIS A 25 -37.62 -59.73 3.12
CA HIS A 25 -37.86 -58.85 1.95
C HIS A 25 -37.88 -57.38 2.34
N LYS A 26 -38.60 -57.01 3.40
CA LYS A 26 -38.66 -55.63 3.89
C LYS A 26 -37.29 -55.07 4.33
N LEU A 27 -36.46 -55.94 4.94
CA LEU A 27 -35.06 -55.56 5.29
C LEU A 27 -34.20 -55.40 4.03
N SER A 28 -34.38 -56.24 3.02
CA SER A 28 -33.68 -56.13 1.74
C SER A 28 -34.01 -54.80 1.02
N ASP A 29 -35.33 -54.46 0.97
CA ASP A 29 -35.76 -53.20 0.37
C ASP A 29 -35.18 -51.99 1.12
N LYS A 30 -35.17 -52.04 2.46
CA LYS A 30 -34.58 -50.96 3.27
C LYS A 30 -33.06 -50.81 3.10
N ASN A 31 -32.35 -51.93 2.94
CA ASN A 31 -30.93 -51.91 2.64
C ASN A 31 -30.67 -51.28 1.27
N ALA A 32 -31.45 -51.62 0.24
CA ALA A 32 -31.33 -51.00 -1.07
C ALA A 32 -31.57 -49.49 -1.03
N GLU A 33 -32.60 -49.02 -0.29
CA GLU A 33 -32.82 -47.58 -0.07
C GLU A 33 -31.64 -46.91 0.61
N LEU A 34 -31.04 -47.52 1.64
CA LEU A 34 -29.89 -47.00 2.36
C LEU A 34 -28.65 -46.96 1.49
N GLU A 35 -28.39 -47.92 0.63
CA GLU A 35 -27.28 -47.96 -0.30
C GLU A 35 -27.37 -46.79 -1.31
N VAL A 36 -28.58 -46.54 -1.85
CA VAL A 36 -28.82 -45.40 -2.74
C VAL A 36 -28.59 -44.05 -2.01
N ALA A 37 -29.12 -43.92 -0.78
CA ALA A 37 -28.94 -42.74 0.03
C ALA A 37 -27.47 -42.50 0.37
N LEU A 38 -26.70 -43.52 0.67
CA LEU A 38 -25.28 -43.49 0.93
C LEU A 38 -24.49 -43.05 -0.33
N SER A 39 -24.81 -43.62 -1.49
CA SER A 39 -24.20 -43.27 -2.76
C SER A 39 -24.41 -41.79 -3.08
N ASN A 40 -25.64 -41.30 -2.94
CA ASN A 40 -25.96 -39.88 -3.14
C ASN A 40 -25.21 -38.97 -2.16
N GLN A 41 -25.04 -39.36 -0.91
CA GLN A 41 -24.31 -38.59 0.09
C GLN A 41 -22.80 -38.54 -0.21
N ILE A 42 -22.24 -39.63 -0.74
CA ILE A 42 -20.84 -39.68 -1.20
C ILE A 42 -20.63 -38.71 -2.37
N GLU A 43 -21.52 -38.71 -3.35
CA GLU A 43 -21.46 -37.78 -4.50
C GLU A 43 -21.52 -36.33 -4.05
N ILE A 44 -22.46 -35.96 -3.18
CA ILE A 44 -22.56 -34.62 -2.61
C ILE A 44 -21.30 -34.24 -1.85
N ASN A 45 -20.70 -35.15 -1.11
CA ASN A 45 -19.46 -34.84 -0.39
C ASN A 45 -18.28 -34.62 -1.35
N GLN A 46 -18.18 -35.41 -2.43
CA GLN A 46 -17.16 -35.22 -3.45
C GLN A 46 -17.28 -33.84 -4.16
N GLU A 47 -18.51 -33.44 -4.49
CA GLU A 47 -18.75 -32.10 -5.07
C GLU A 47 -18.35 -30.98 -4.10
N LYS A 48 -18.62 -31.13 -2.80
CA LYS A 48 -18.20 -30.19 -1.77
C LYS A 48 -16.69 -30.14 -1.62
N ASP A 49 -16.01 -31.28 -1.67
CA ASP A 49 -14.54 -31.32 -1.56
C ASP A 49 -13.89 -30.59 -2.73
N ILE A 50 -14.39 -30.76 -3.97
CA ILE A 50 -13.94 -30.02 -5.14
C ILE A 50 -14.16 -28.50 -4.97
N SER A 51 -15.32 -28.11 -4.45
CA SER A 51 -15.65 -26.71 -4.20
C SER A 51 -14.74 -26.08 -3.12
N ILE A 52 -14.40 -26.82 -2.08
CA ILE A 52 -13.49 -26.41 -1.02
C ILE A 52 -12.07 -26.21 -1.59
N GLU A 53 -11.62 -27.11 -2.45
CA GLU A 53 -10.30 -26.99 -3.09
C GLU A 53 -10.23 -25.74 -4.01
N ASP A 54 -11.27 -25.47 -4.80
CA ASP A 54 -11.35 -24.26 -5.63
C ASP A 54 -11.31 -22.99 -4.78
N LEU A 55 -12.11 -22.95 -3.71
CA LEU A 55 -12.13 -21.80 -2.79
C LEU A 55 -10.77 -21.57 -2.11
N ASN A 56 -10.10 -22.65 -1.70
CA ASN A 56 -8.77 -22.54 -1.09
C ASN A 56 -7.74 -21.99 -2.10
N ASN A 57 -7.76 -22.43 -3.34
CA ASN A 57 -6.88 -21.93 -4.39
C ASN A 57 -7.13 -20.44 -4.68
N ARG A 58 -8.40 -20.02 -4.65
CA ARG A 58 -8.76 -18.60 -4.80
C ARG A 58 -8.31 -17.76 -3.61
N LEU A 59 -8.41 -18.28 -2.40
CA LEU A 59 -7.90 -17.62 -1.19
C LEU A 59 -6.40 -17.39 -1.27
N ILE A 60 -5.62 -18.40 -1.63
CA ILE A 60 -4.16 -18.28 -1.80
C ILE A 60 -3.83 -17.18 -2.82
N THR A 61 -4.51 -17.20 -3.97
CA THR A 61 -4.30 -16.17 -5.01
C THR A 61 -4.66 -14.75 -4.52
N MET A 62 -5.71 -14.62 -3.71
CA MET A 62 -6.09 -13.33 -3.12
C MET A 62 -5.08 -12.86 -2.09
N GLU A 63 -4.54 -13.74 -1.27
CA GLU A 63 -3.49 -13.43 -0.29
C GLU A 63 -2.22 -12.93 -0.97
N ASP A 64 -1.78 -13.60 -2.03
CA ASP A 64 -0.62 -13.19 -2.84
C ASP A 64 -0.85 -11.78 -3.46
N ASN A 65 -2.01 -11.55 -4.04
CA ASN A 65 -2.38 -10.25 -4.60
C ASN A 65 -2.44 -9.13 -3.54
N LEU A 66 -2.92 -9.45 -2.33
CA LEU A 66 -2.93 -8.50 -1.21
C LEU A 66 -1.51 -8.16 -0.76
N GLN A 67 -0.63 -9.15 -0.70
CA GLN A 67 0.77 -8.94 -0.32
C GLN A 67 1.48 -8.04 -1.34
N GLU A 68 1.31 -8.29 -2.63
CA GLU A 68 1.86 -7.46 -3.70
C GLU A 68 1.36 -6.01 -3.62
N ARG A 69 0.05 -5.82 -3.42
CA ARG A 69 -0.54 -4.49 -3.28
C ARG A 69 -0.02 -3.75 -2.05
N ASN A 70 0.10 -4.43 -0.92
CA ASN A 70 0.64 -3.84 0.31
C ASN A 70 2.10 -3.41 0.13
N GLN A 71 2.90 -4.21 -0.56
CA GLN A 71 4.27 -3.84 -0.91
C GLN A 71 4.29 -2.59 -1.80
N LYS A 72 3.42 -2.53 -2.80
CA LYS A 72 3.32 -1.37 -3.69
C LYS A 72 2.86 -0.09 -2.98
N ILE A 73 1.92 -0.22 -2.03
CA ILE A 73 1.49 0.90 -1.20
C ILE A 73 2.67 1.45 -0.38
N LYS A 74 3.48 0.57 0.21
CA LYS A 74 4.65 0.99 0.98
C LYS A 74 5.68 1.73 0.12
N GLU A 75 5.99 1.21 -1.07
CA GLU A 75 6.90 1.87 -2.02
C GLU A 75 6.41 3.27 -2.44
N LEU A 76 5.09 3.39 -2.69
CA LEU A 76 4.47 4.67 -3.05
C LEU A 76 4.50 5.67 -1.88
N GLN A 77 4.28 5.20 -0.66
CA GLN A 77 4.36 6.05 0.54
C GLN A 77 5.78 6.57 0.76
N GLU A 78 6.79 5.71 0.65
CA GLU A 78 8.20 6.11 0.74
C GLU A 78 8.58 7.13 -0.34
N SER A 79 8.12 6.91 -1.59
CA SER A 79 8.34 7.86 -2.69
C SER A 79 7.66 9.21 -2.46
N LEU A 80 6.45 9.19 -1.89
CA LEU A 80 5.68 10.40 -1.60
C LEU A 80 6.31 11.20 -0.47
N GLU A 81 6.86 10.54 0.53
CA GLU A 81 7.59 11.17 1.62
C GLU A 81 8.87 11.86 1.10
N GLN A 82 9.64 11.19 0.24
CA GLN A 82 10.82 11.77 -0.41
C GLN A 82 10.48 13.03 -1.24
N ILE A 83 9.41 12.95 -2.05
CA ILE A 83 8.96 14.11 -2.85
C ILE A 83 8.52 15.26 -1.95
N ASN A 84 7.81 14.96 -0.86
CA ASN A 84 7.34 15.97 0.08
C ASN A 84 8.50 16.64 0.84
N GLU A 85 9.50 15.88 1.25
CA GLU A 85 10.74 16.41 1.83
C GLU A 85 11.47 17.31 0.85
N GLN A 86 11.60 16.90 -0.41
CA GLN A 86 12.24 17.70 -1.45
C GLN A 86 11.44 18.97 -1.74
N ALA A 87 10.12 18.87 -1.84
CA ALA A 87 9.24 20.03 -2.05
C ALA A 87 9.30 21.01 -0.88
N SER A 88 9.46 20.53 0.36
CA SER A 88 9.58 21.39 1.54
C SER A 88 10.89 22.17 1.60
N ARG A 89 11.93 21.70 0.91
CA ARG A 89 13.23 22.39 0.79
C ARG A 89 13.30 23.35 -0.39
N THR A 90 12.34 23.27 -1.31
CA THR A 90 12.35 24.05 -2.55
C THR A 90 11.25 25.11 -2.51
N MET A 91 11.59 26.34 -2.85
CA MET A 91 10.63 27.44 -2.88
C MET A 91 10.93 28.43 -4.01
N GLU A 92 9.89 29.11 -4.49
CA GLU A 92 10.03 30.21 -5.43
C GLU A 92 10.46 31.48 -4.68
N VAL A 93 11.48 32.13 -5.21
CA VAL A 93 12.04 33.37 -4.68
C VAL A 93 12.17 34.42 -5.78
N GLU A 94 12.13 35.69 -5.38
CA GLU A 94 12.54 36.78 -6.22
C GLU A 94 14.02 37.12 -5.95
N LEU A 95 14.81 37.12 -7.00
CA LEU A 95 16.22 37.57 -6.94
C LEU A 95 16.32 39.05 -7.19
N THR A 96 17.07 39.70 -6.33
CA THR A 96 17.65 41.05 -6.56
C THR A 96 19.16 40.94 -6.46
N PHE A 97 19.86 42.01 -6.80
CA PHE A 97 21.30 42.01 -6.82
C PHE A 97 21.82 43.30 -6.19
N TYR A 98 22.96 43.25 -5.51
CA TYR A 98 23.60 44.41 -4.91
C TYR A 98 25.10 44.38 -5.10
N GLY A 99 25.70 45.56 -5.28
CA GLY A 99 27.12 45.75 -5.50
C GLY A 99 27.92 45.96 -4.22
N ALA A 100 29.24 46.02 -4.35
CA ALA A 100 30.13 46.23 -3.23
C ALA A 100 30.01 47.64 -2.64
N THR A 101 29.66 47.77 -1.37
CA THR A 101 29.63 49.02 -0.60
C THR A 101 30.95 49.31 0.13
N GLY A 102 31.84 48.33 0.21
CA GLY A 102 33.05 48.38 1.01
C GLY A 102 32.86 48.01 2.49
N GLU A 103 31.63 47.66 2.88
CA GLU A 103 31.27 47.25 4.24
C GLU A 103 31.29 45.74 4.39
N LEU A 104 31.34 45.26 5.64
CA LEU A 104 31.15 43.85 5.96
C LEU A 104 29.65 43.47 5.92
N THR A 105 29.38 42.24 5.63
CA THR A 105 28.02 41.67 5.73
C THR A 105 27.48 41.69 7.17
N ALA A 106 26.21 41.47 7.34
CA ALA A 106 25.58 41.36 8.66
C ALA A 106 26.16 40.22 9.53
N SER A 107 26.75 39.20 8.90
CA SER A 107 27.47 38.12 9.62
C SER A 107 28.91 38.52 9.99
N GLY A 108 29.40 39.71 9.57
CA GLY A 108 30.75 40.20 9.82
C GLY A 108 31.80 39.66 8.83
N THR A 109 31.41 39.04 7.76
CA THR A 109 32.30 38.53 6.70
C THR A 109 32.46 39.59 5.57
N VAL A 110 33.52 39.46 4.78
CA VAL A 110 33.66 40.23 3.52
C VAL A 110 32.78 39.54 2.48
N PRO A 111 31.83 40.28 1.83
CA PRO A 111 30.97 39.69 0.83
C PRO A 111 31.78 39.19 -0.38
N GLN A 112 31.38 38.07 -0.97
CA GLN A 112 32.07 37.45 -2.10
C GLN A 112 31.04 37.09 -3.19
N VAL A 113 31.37 37.48 -4.43
CA VAL A 113 30.58 37.11 -5.60
C VAL A 113 30.55 35.60 -5.79
N GLY A 114 29.35 35.05 -6.11
CA GLY A 114 29.13 33.63 -6.24
C GLY A 114 29.06 32.85 -4.91
N ARG A 115 29.08 33.53 -3.76
CA ARG A 115 28.95 32.93 -2.44
C ARG A 115 27.92 33.62 -1.56
N THR A 116 27.97 34.94 -1.47
CA THR A 116 27.21 35.72 -0.48
C THR A 116 25.84 36.10 -1.03
N VAL A 117 24.83 35.85 -0.23
CA VAL A 117 23.47 36.40 -0.44
C VAL A 117 22.95 37.03 0.83
N ALA A 118 22.13 38.07 0.67
CA ALA A 118 21.34 38.66 1.74
C ALA A 118 19.92 38.02 1.73
N CYS A 119 19.42 37.68 2.92
CA CYS A 119 18.11 37.06 3.10
C CYS A 119 17.56 37.38 4.49
N ASN A 120 16.27 37.78 4.56
CA ASN A 120 15.63 38.11 5.83
C ASN A 120 14.76 36.99 6.41
N PHE A 121 14.43 35.96 5.63
CA PHE A 121 13.54 34.89 6.02
C PHE A 121 14.25 33.56 6.34
N LEU A 122 15.56 33.46 6.07
CA LEU A 122 16.38 32.31 6.44
C LEU A 122 17.44 32.76 7.50
N PRO A 123 17.84 31.82 8.39
CA PRO A 123 18.92 32.06 9.33
C PRO A 123 20.24 32.34 8.64
N MET A 124 21.08 33.17 9.29
CA MET A 124 22.47 33.37 8.84
C MET A 124 23.23 32.03 8.84
N GLY A 125 24.07 31.83 7.82
CA GLY A 125 24.84 30.61 7.61
C GLY A 125 24.05 29.51 6.88
N THR A 126 22.77 29.73 6.52
CA THR A 126 22.03 28.79 5.71
C THR A 126 22.64 28.68 4.33
N HIS A 127 22.88 27.46 3.87
CA HIS A 127 23.29 27.16 2.51
C HIS A 127 22.04 26.99 1.63
N VAL A 128 22.05 27.66 0.49
CA VAL A 128 20.98 27.62 -0.51
C VAL A 128 21.55 27.37 -1.90
N ARG A 129 20.78 26.64 -2.72
CA ARG A 129 21.10 26.45 -4.14
C ARG A 129 20.08 27.17 -5.01
N ILE A 130 20.55 28.08 -5.86
CA ILE A 130 19.72 28.86 -6.78
C ILE A 130 20.28 28.69 -8.18
N ASN A 131 19.44 28.26 -9.12
CA ASN A 131 19.84 27.99 -10.51
C ASN A 131 21.06 27.04 -10.61
N GLY A 132 21.20 26.07 -9.70
CA GLY A 132 22.29 25.10 -9.69
C GLY A 132 23.58 25.60 -9.01
N HIS A 133 23.63 26.83 -8.55
CA HIS A 133 24.79 27.44 -7.86
C HIS A 133 24.52 27.58 -6.36
N GLU A 134 25.51 27.24 -5.52
CA GLU A 134 25.39 27.32 -4.07
C GLU A 134 25.82 28.69 -3.54
N TYR A 135 24.99 29.21 -2.61
CA TYR A 135 25.23 30.47 -1.90
C TYR A 135 25.10 30.25 -0.39
N ILE A 136 25.60 31.21 0.37
CA ILE A 136 25.46 31.22 1.83
C ILE A 136 24.76 32.52 2.22
N VAL A 137 23.78 32.42 3.11
CA VAL A 137 23.11 33.56 3.72
C VAL A 137 24.09 34.22 4.70
N GLU A 138 24.73 35.30 4.31
CA GLU A 138 25.71 36.01 5.11
C GLU A 138 25.30 37.44 5.40
N ASP A 139 24.23 37.92 4.75
CA ASP A 139 23.82 39.33 4.85
C ASP A 139 22.31 39.48 5.03
N THR A 140 21.86 40.67 5.36
CA THR A 140 20.47 41.10 5.47
C THR A 140 20.28 42.42 4.76
N GLY A 141 19.04 42.75 4.42
CA GLY A 141 18.71 44.01 3.77
C GLY A 141 17.30 44.50 4.08
N ALA A 142 16.86 45.53 3.38
CA ALA A 142 15.52 46.09 3.53
C ALA A 142 14.45 45.36 2.72
N MET A 143 14.69 44.05 2.39
CA MET A 143 13.79 43.25 1.58
C MET A 143 12.61 42.74 2.41
N GLN A 144 11.46 42.54 1.74
CA GLN A 144 10.25 41.93 2.32
C GLN A 144 9.79 40.73 1.47
N GLY A 145 9.22 39.72 2.12
CA GLY A 145 8.78 38.52 1.45
C GLY A 145 9.95 37.59 1.11
N ASN A 146 9.75 36.75 0.09
CA ASN A 146 10.72 35.74 -0.33
C ASN A 146 11.73 36.31 -1.32
N VAL A 147 12.49 37.33 -0.91
CA VAL A 147 13.51 37.97 -1.72
C VAL A 147 14.88 37.52 -1.26
N ILE A 148 15.73 37.15 -2.22
CA ILE A 148 17.14 36.85 -2.04
C ILE A 148 17.93 37.92 -2.82
N ASP A 149 18.81 38.63 -2.14
CA ASP A 149 19.67 39.68 -2.75
C ASP A 149 21.09 39.12 -2.94
N VAL A 150 21.47 38.94 -4.20
CA VAL A 150 22.72 38.27 -4.57
C VAL A 150 23.83 39.29 -4.72
N PHE A 151 24.96 39.06 -4.02
CA PHE A 151 26.12 39.93 -4.11
C PHE A 151 26.83 39.79 -5.48
N VAL A 152 27.04 40.91 -6.16
CA VAL A 152 27.73 41.02 -7.44
C VAL A 152 28.91 42.02 -7.34
N HIS A 153 29.69 42.15 -8.41
CA HIS A 153 30.90 42.98 -8.35
C HIS A 153 30.61 44.46 -8.23
N THR A 154 29.60 44.96 -8.93
CA THR A 154 29.31 46.40 -8.99
C THR A 154 27.80 46.66 -8.96
N GLU A 155 27.43 47.89 -8.60
CA GLU A 155 26.04 48.33 -8.62
C GLU A 155 25.49 48.41 -10.06
N GLU A 156 26.33 48.75 -11.03
CA GLU A 156 25.94 48.76 -12.44
C GLU A 156 25.58 47.32 -12.93
N GLU A 157 26.29 46.30 -12.46
CA GLU A 157 25.97 44.91 -12.74
C GLU A 157 24.62 44.52 -12.09
N ALA A 158 24.39 44.94 -10.85
CA ALA A 158 23.14 44.73 -10.15
C ALA A 158 21.93 45.36 -10.87
N GLU A 159 22.08 46.61 -11.32
CA GLU A 159 21.04 47.29 -12.08
C GLU A 159 20.74 46.62 -13.42
N GLN A 160 21.76 46.10 -14.12
CA GLN A 160 21.59 45.38 -15.39
C GLN A 160 20.88 44.03 -15.22
N LEU A 161 21.14 43.31 -14.12
CA LEU A 161 20.53 42.04 -13.81
C LEU A 161 19.06 42.22 -13.40
N GLY A 162 18.72 43.31 -12.71
CA GLY A 162 17.36 43.65 -12.31
C GLY A 162 16.74 42.63 -11.38
N ARG A 163 15.41 42.43 -11.50
CA ARG A 163 14.67 41.45 -10.72
C ARG A 163 14.39 40.22 -11.55
N GLN A 164 14.55 39.05 -10.94
CA GLN A 164 14.37 37.77 -11.60
C GLN A 164 13.59 36.81 -10.67
N SER A 165 12.82 35.88 -11.23
CA SER A 165 12.23 34.76 -10.47
C SER A 165 13.15 33.56 -10.57
N ALA A 166 13.33 32.85 -9.47
CA ALA A 166 14.09 31.61 -9.43
C ALA A 166 13.52 30.62 -8.42
N THR A 167 13.86 29.37 -8.63
CA THR A 167 13.62 28.32 -7.65
C THR A 167 14.87 28.19 -6.78
N MET A 168 14.68 28.25 -5.47
CA MET A 168 15.72 28.05 -4.47
C MET A 168 15.49 26.76 -3.71
N GLU A 169 16.57 26.00 -3.48
CA GLU A 169 16.61 24.85 -2.61
C GLU A 169 17.40 25.19 -1.35
N ILE A 170 16.89 24.86 -0.17
CA ILE A 170 17.59 24.92 1.11
C ILE A 170 18.40 23.62 1.28
N LEU A 171 19.70 23.71 1.51
CA LEU A 171 20.62 22.57 1.60
C LEU A 171 20.80 22.03 3.01
#